data_6c94b569602e6272cd27508daf54cf1b
#
_entry.id   6c94b569602e6272cd27508daf54cf1b
#
_cell.length_a   1.000
_cell.length_b   1.000
_cell.length_c   1.000
_cell.angle_alpha   90.00
_cell.angle_beta   90.00
_cell.angle_gamma   90.00
#
_symmetry.space_group_name_H-M   'P 1'
#
loop_
_entity.id
_entity.type
_entity.pdbx_description
1 polymer ?
#
loop_
_entity_poly.entity_id
_entity_poly.type
_entity_poly.pdbx_seq_one_letter_code
_entity_poly.pdbx_strand_id
1 'polypeptide(L)'
;MLSEKDLQARKLPELKELGTSLSIPKAKYLKKGELVEAILKVTDQKETSSAPERKAQDTDSETSKTQSNSSNTNQSSEDKTQNAPQRDRKPNDRGERKERPSHRKEAGKDVIANNDRNERNDRPDKGDRPDKGDRNKNRNDRNKNNENRNENRRKRPKEFHFEGIIANEGVLEIMPDGYGFLRSSDYNYLNSPDDIYVSQNQIRSIGLKTGDTVSGEVRPPREGEKYFPLVKVNSINGRTPEYVRDRVSFEHLTPLFPNEKFDITTRQSSVSTRIIDLFSPIGKGQRGLLVAQPKTGKTTLMKEVANAIAANHPEAYMIVLLIDERPEEVTDMSRSVNAEVVASTFDEPAERHVKVANIVLEKAKRMTECGHDVIIMLDSITRLARAYNTVSPASGKILSGGVDANALQKPKRFFGAARNIEGGGSLTILATALIDTGSKMDEVIFEEFKGTGNMEMQLDRRIANRRIWPAINLIESGTRKEDLLLAPDVLQRMWIMRKYLADMTPIEAMEFLKERMRQTKDNAEFLISMNG
;
A
#
# COMPACT_ATOMS: atom_id res chain seq x y z
N MET A 1 -22.89 43.54 27.09
CA MET A 1 -23.29 42.44 27.99
C MET A 1 -24.71 42.01 27.64
N LEU A 2 -24.92 40.72 27.38
CA LEU A 2 -26.27 40.18 27.21
C LEU A 2 -26.81 39.86 28.61
N SER A 3 -27.80 40.59 29.05
CA SER A 3 -28.37 40.33 30.37
C SER A 3 -29.20 39.05 30.37
N GLU A 4 -29.31 38.39 31.51
CA GLU A 4 -30.12 37.16 31.66
C GLU A 4 -31.59 37.40 31.22
N LYS A 5 -32.14 38.60 31.50
CA LYS A 5 -33.49 38.99 31.08
C LYS A 5 -33.63 39.08 29.56
N ASP A 6 -32.60 39.59 28.87
CA ASP A 6 -32.60 39.70 27.40
C ASP A 6 -32.51 38.32 26.75
N LEU A 7 -31.77 37.40 27.35
CA LEU A 7 -31.67 36.00 26.86
C LEU A 7 -32.97 35.23 27.12
N GLN A 8 -33.61 35.45 28.26
CA GLN A 8 -34.90 34.81 28.56
C GLN A 8 -36.04 35.33 27.67
N ALA A 9 -35.97 36.57 27.17
CA ALA A 9 -36.95 37.15 26.25
C ALA A 9 -36.86 36.61 24.82
N ARG A 10 -35.71 36.05 24.41
CA ARG A 10 -35.48 35.53 23.05
C ARG A 10 -36.18 34.21 22.79
N LYS A 11 -36.49 33.94 21.51
CA LYS A 11 -37.10 32.67 21.07
C LYS A 11 -36.08 31.56 21.05
N LEU A 12 -36.52 30.32 21.24
CA LEU A 12 -35.64 29.13 21.29
C LEU A 12 -34.73 28.94 20.04
N PRO A 13 -35.20 29.21 18.80
CA PRO A 13 -34.32 29.13 17.61
C PRO A 13 -33.16 30.13 17.68
N GLU A 14 -33.40 31.37 18.05
CA GLU A 14 -32.38 32.43 18.16
C GLU A 14 -31.31 32.11 19.22
N LEU A 15 -31.75 31.50 20.35
CA LEU A 15 -30.84 31.05 21.40
C LEU A 15 -29.98 29.88 20.95
N LYS A 16 -30.51 28.99 20.11
CA LYS A 16 -29.73 27.87 19.53
C LYS A 16 -28.68 28.36 18.53
N GLU A 17 -28.99 29.38 17.74
CA GLU A 17 -28.01 30.02 16.85
C GLU A 17 -26.91 30.72 17.63
N LEU A 18 -27.26 31.47 18.68
CA LEU A 18 -26.33 32.11 19.61
C LEU A 18 -25.46 31.07 20.34
N GLY A 19 -26.04 29.99 20.82
CA GLY A 19 -25.27 28.89 21.43
C GLY A 19 -24.33 28.21 20.48
N THR A 20 -24.72 28.12 19.20
CA THR A 20 -23.84 27.53 18.14
C THR A 20 -22.69 28.49 17.79
N SER A 21 -22.93 29.79 17.70
CA SER A 21 -21.90 30.82 17.45
C SER A 21 -20.88 30.94 18.59
N LEU A 22 -21.29 30.65 19.82
CA LEU A 22 -20.44 30.59 21.01
C LEU A 22 -19.77 29.23 21.23
N SER A 23 -19.88 28.32 20.27
CA SER A 23 -19.29 26.96 20.30
C SER A 23 -19.72 26.11 21.51
N ILE A 24 -20.94 26.30 22.01
CA ILE A 24 -21.45 25.52 23.15
C ILE A 24 -21.75 24.07 22.70
N PRO A 25 -21.17 23.06 23.35
CA PRO A 25 -21.40 21.66 22.98
C PRO A 25 -22.89 21.30 23.08
N LYS A 26 -23.44 20.66 22.05
CA LYS A 26 -24.83 20.20 21.99
C LYS A 26 -25.91 21.31 22.09
N ALA A 27 -25.60 22.56 21.77
CA ALA A 27 -26.56 23.71 21.82
C ALA A 27 -27.89 23.41 21.09
N LYS A 28 -27.89 22.64 20.02
CA LYS A 28 -29.10 22.26 19.25
C LYS A 28 -30.08 21.37 20.01
N TYR A 29 -29.63 20.68 21.06
CA TYR A 29 -30.41 19.67 21.80
C TYR A 29 -30.81 20.13 23.20
N LEU A 30 -30.27 21.26 23.70
CA LEU A 30 -30.55 21.80 25.02
C LEU A 30 -31.94 22.50 25.09
N LYS A 31 -32.56 22.44 26.25
CA LYS A 31 -33.80 23.18 26.55
C LYS A 31 -33.49 24.67 26.78
N LYS A 32 -34.52 25.55 26.67
CA LYS A 32 -34.34 26.98 26.74
C LYS A 32 -33.60 27.47 28.00
N GLY A 33 -33.91 26.94 29.17
CA GLY A 33 -33.25 27.31 30.43
C GLY A 33 -31.78 26.88 30.50
N GLU A 34 -31.49 25.65 30.11
CA GLU A 34 -30.14 25.10 30.07
C GLU A 34 -29.23 25.85 29.06
N LEU A 35 -29.83 26.32 27.97
CA LEU A 35 -29.11 27.05 26.92
C LEU A 35 -28.78 28.49 27.38
N VAL A 36 -29.69 29.16 28.09
CA VAL A 36 -29.46 30.50 28.68
C VAL A 36 -28.33 30.41 29.72
N GLU A 37 -28.36 29.43 30.60
CA GLU A 37 -27.32 29.22 31.61
C GLU A 37 -25.94 28.91 31.01
N ALA A 38 -25.89 28.09 29.94
CA ALA A 38 -24.68 27.79 29.24
C ALA A 38 -24.08 29.00 28.50
N ILE A 39 -24.93 29.86 27.93
CA ILE A 39 -24.51 31.10 27.27
C ILE A 39 -23.91 32.08 28.30
N LEU A 40 -24.54 32.25 29.47
CA LEU A 40 -24.04 33.10 30.55
C LEU A 40 -22.67 32.63 31.05
N LYS A 41 -22.47 31.33 31.29
CA LYS A 41 -21.19 30.79 31.73
C LYS A 41 -20.06 31.06 30.74
N VAL A 42 -20.32 31.00 29.43
CA VAL A 42 -19.30 31.25 28.39
C VAL A 42 -19.00 32.75 28.26
N THR A 43 -19.99 33.63 28.47
CA THR A 43 -19.79 35.09 28.47
C THR A 43 -19.00 35.55 29.68
N ASP A 44 -19.26 35.02 30.86
CA ASP A 44 -18.52 35.34 32.10
C ASP A 44 -17.05 34.86 32.03
N GLN A 45 -16.78 33.71 31.41
CA GLN A 45 -15.42 33.23 31.21
C GLN A 45 -14.59 34.04 30.19
N LYS A 46 -15.22 34.69 29.23
CA LYS A 46 -14.53 35.61 28.29
C LYS A 46 -14.17 36.96 28.91
N GLU A 47 -14.88 37.42 29.95
CA GLU A 47 -14.57 38.68 30.63
C GLU A 47 -13.42 38.53 31.64
N THR A 48 -13.19 37.34 32.20
CA THR A 48 -12.05 37.06 33.10
C THR A 48 -10.71 36.88 32.39
N SER A 49 -10.70 36.76 31.05
CA SER A 49 -9.50 36.58 30.24
C SER A 49 -9.00 37.81 29.47
N SER A 50 -9.61 38.99 29.69
CA SER A 50 -9.23 40.24 29.03
C SER A 50 -9.04 41.38 30.04
N ALA A 51 -7.91 41.39 30.76
CA ALA A 51 -7.39 42.56 31.43
C ALA A 51 -5.90 42.77 31.06
N PRO A 52 -5.47 43.97 30.64
CA PRO A 52 -4.13 44.22 30.13
C PRO A 52 -3.15 44.51 31.25
N GLU A 53 -1.95 43.89 31.15
CA GLU A 53 -0.75 44.22 31.93
C GLU A 53 -0.36 45.69 31.75
N ARG A 54 -0.23 46.40 32.86
CA ARG A 54 0.50 47.68 32.97
C ARG A 54 1.79 47.42 33.75
N LYS A 55 2.88 47.79 33.09
CA LYS A 55 4.25 47.93 33.62
C LYS A 55 4.29 48.87 34.82
N ALA A 56 5.07 48.50 35.85
CA ALA A 56 5.82 49.44 36.64
C ALA A 56 7.07 48.77 37.22
N GLN A 57 8.16 49.53 37.16
CA GLN A 57 9.53 49.29 37.47
C GLN A 57 9.83 49.41 38.95
N ASP A 58 10.97 48.73 39.30
CA ASP A 58 11.99 49.06 40.32
C ASP A 58 11.63 48.98 41.81
N THR A 59 12.32 48.23 42.59
CA THR A 59 13.61 48.52 43.28
C THR A 59 13.95 47.42 44.30
N ASP A 60 15.21 47.04 44.26
CA ASP A 60 16.16 46.61 45.29
C ASP A 60 15.71 46.01 46.65
N SER A 61 16.30 44.94 46.97
CA SER A 61 17.37 44.70 47.98
C SER A 61 17.27 43.35 48.70
N GLU A 62 18.34 42.64 48.55
CA GLU A 62 19.18 41.97 49.56
C GLU A 62 18.56 41.00 50.60
N THR A 63 19.23 39.94 50.65
CA THR A 63 19.90 39.20 51.72
C THR A 63 19.30 37.88 52.19
N SER A 64 20.11 36.93 51.91
CA SER A 64 20.79 35.95 52.79
C SER A 64 20.11 34.66 53.21
N LYS A 65 20.81 33.61 52.86
CA LYS A 65 21.28 32.46 53.66
C LYS A 65 20.21 31.64 54.39
N THR A 66 20.20 30.38 54.41
CA THR A 66 21.27 29.40 54.69
C THR A 66 20.67 27.98 54.55
N GLN A 67 21.38 27.07 53.97
CA GLN A 67 21.74 25.70 54.40
C GLN A 67 20.65 24.89 55.15
N SER A 68 20.51 23.64 55.01
CA SER A 68 21.44 22.54 54.76
C SER A 68 20.72 21.21 54.83
N ASN A 69 21.25 20.24 54.12
CA ASN A 69 21.51 18.84 54.51
C ASN A 69 20.31 18.00 54.98
N SER A 70 20.22 16.86 54.65
CA SER A 70 21.06 15.71 54.27
C SER A 70 20.25 14.44 54.44
N SER A 71 20.47 13.59 53.54
CA SER A 71 20.90 12.19 53.67
C SER A 71 19.97 11.13 54.23
N ASN A 72 19.95 10.12 53.43
CA ASN A 72 20.20 8.69 53.76
C ASN A 72 19.01 7.85 54.22
N THR A 73 18.83 6.88 53.51
CA THR A 73 19.33 5.49 53.41
C THR A 73 18.34 4.44 53.86
N ASN A 74 18.26 3.50 52.99
CA ASN A 74 18.25 2.04 53.19
C ASN A 74 17.01 1.28 53.66
N GLN A 75 16.72 0.40 52.74
CA GLN A 75 16.72 -1.08 52.90
C GLN A 75 15.48 -1.78 53.48
N SER A 76 15.02 -2.59 52.65
CA SER A 76 14.87 -4.06 52.77
C SER A 76 13.62 -4.64 53.42
N SER A 77 13.14 -5.56 52.66
CA SER A 77 12.77 -6.93 52.97
C SER A 77 11.31 -7.24 53.34
N GLU A 78 10.83 -8.14 52.54
CA GLU A 78 10.13 -9.41 52.86
C GLU A 78 8.76 -9.34 53.53
N ASP A 79 7.85 -9.88 52.91
CA ASP A 79 7.33 -11.26 52.91
C ASP A 79 5.85 -11.40 53.33
N LYS A 80 5.20 -12.27 52.62
CA LYS A 80 4.09 -13.18 52.98
C LYS A 80 2.61 -12.75 52.93
N THR A 81 2.03 -13.40 52.00
CA THR A 81 0.98 -14.47 52.06
C THR A 81 -0.49 -14.11 52.25
N GLN A 82 -1.21 -14.66 51.30
CA GLN A 82 -2.49 -15.39 51.44
C GLN A 82 -3.76 -14.58 51.77
N ASN A 83 -4.80 -14.58 50.95
CA ASN A 83 -5.78 -15.63 50.80
C ASN A 83 -6.91 -15.23 49.86
N ALA A 84 -7.24 -16.11 48.98
CA ALA A 84 -8.56 -16.19 48.37
C ALA A 84 -9.61 -16.74 49.39
N PRO A 85 -10.89 -16.56 49.20
CA PRO A 85 -11.62 -17.75 48.80
C PRO A 85 -12.69 -17.61 47.70
N GLN A 86 -12.79 -18.70 47.03
CA GLN A 86 -13.80 -19.23 46.14
C GLN A 86 -15.21 -19.31 46.72
N ARG A 87 -16.10 -19.55 45.76
CA ARG A 87 -17.36 -20.33 45.81
C ARG A 87 -18.62 -19.48 45.57
N ASP A 88 -19.66 -19.91 44.87
CA ASP A 88 -20.00 -21.20 44.26
C ASP A 88 -21.20 -21.00 43.31
N ARG A 89 -21.18 -21.79 42.22
CA ARG A 89 -22.27 -22.63 41.66
C ARG A 89 -23.64 -22.08 41.28
N LYS A 90 -23.91 -22.39 40.03
CA LYS A 90 -25.19 -22.75 39.34
C LYS A 90 -26.19 -23.58 40.20
N PRO A 91 -27.48 -23.76 39.80
CA PRO A 91 -27.82 -24.45 38.55
C PRO A 91 -29.16 -24.05 37.86
N ASN A 92 -29.26 -24.49 36.61
CA ASN A 92 -30.38 -25.01 35.80
C ASN A 92 -31.84 -24.73 36.23
N ASP A 93 -32.68 -24.36 35.29
CA ASP A 93 -33.70 -25.28 34.79
C ASP A 93 -34.39 -24.88 33.49
N ARG A 94 -34.92 -25.88 32.86
CA ARG A 94 -35.56 -26.16 31.59
C ARG A 94 -36.89 -25.44 31.34
N GLY A 95 -37.25 -25.42 30.06
CA GLY A 95 -38.62 -25.60 29.57
C GLY A 95 -39.08 -24.42 28.72
N GLU A 96 -39.51 -24.52 27.59
CA GLU A 96 -40.31 -25.25 26.67
C GLU A 96 -40.71 -24.37 25.47
N ARG A 97 -40.58 -24.90 24.31
CA ARG A 97 -41.37 -24.84 23.07
C ARG A 97 -42.69 -24.06 23.10
N LYS A 98 -42.89 -23.26 22.05
CA LYS A 98 -44.09 -23.23 21.17
C LYS A 98 -43.88 -22.23 20.01
N GLU A 99 -43.82 -22.72 18.79
CA GLU A 99 -44.79 -22.76 17.69
C GLU A 99 -45.21 -21.42 17.06
N ARG A 100 -45.01 -21.43 15.73
CA ARG A 100 -45.49 -20.47 14.73
C ARG A 100 -47.03 -20.32 14.73
N PRO A 101 -47.58 -19.25 14.12
CA PRO A 101 -48.18 -19.47 12.80
C PRO A 101 -47.98 -18.36 11.75
N SER A 102 -48.16 -18.83 10.54
CA SER A 102 -48.23 -18.20 9.23
C SER A 102 -49.49 -17.36 8.98
N HIS A 103 -49.39 -16.31 8.15
CA HIS A 103 -50.42 -15.85 7.20
C HIS A 103 -49.72 -15.01 6.12
N ARG A 104 -49.64 -15.39 4.89
CA ARG A 104 -50.45 -15.57 3.67
C ARG A 104 -51.35 -14.36 3.33
N LYS A 105 -51.11 -13.81 2.16
CA LYS A 105 -51.97 -13.52 0.98
C LYS A 105 -51.30 -12.48 0.07
N GLU A 106 -51.07 -12.82 -1.15
CA GLU A 106 -51.83 -12.76 -2.47
C GLU A 106 -51.71 -11.36 -3.09
N ALA A 107 -51.62 -11.11 -4.39
CA ALA A 107 -51.78 -11.87 -5.63
C ALA A 107 -51.37 -11.00 -6.85
N GLY A 108 -51.25 -11.63 -7.97
CA GLY A 108 -51.63 -11.16 -9.32
C GLY A 108 -50.49 -11.24 -10.32
N LYS A 109 -50.38 -12.27 -11.17
CA LYS A 109 -51.00 -12.57 -12.50
C LYS A 109 -50.43 -11.66 -13.60
N ASP A 110 -50.00 -12.12 -14.75
CA ASP A 110 -50.48 -13.07 -15.76
C ASP A 110 -49.30 -13.44 -16.70
N VAL A 111 -49.07 -14.70 -17.08
CA VAL A 111 -49.66 -15.57 -18.13
C VAL A 111 -49.02 -15.39 -19.52
N ILE A 112 -48.47 -16.43 -20.14
CA ILE A 112 -48.91 -17.36 -21.21
C ILE A 112 -47.68 -18.19 -21.64
N ALA A 113 -47.56 -19.51 -21.42
CA ALA A 113 -48.04 -20.71 -22.08
C ALA A 113 -47.33 -20.96 -23.44
N ASN A 114 -46.91 -22.09 -23.85
CA ASN A 114 -47.39 -23.48 -23.81
C ASN A 114 -46.29 -24.41 -24.35
N ASN A 115 -46.18 -25.55 -23.86
CA ASN A 115 -46.65 -26.91 -24.26
C ASN A 115 -45.60 -27.68 -25.09
N ASP A 116 -45.40 -28.97 -24.98
CA ASP A 116 -46.05 -30.12 -24.35
C ASP A 116 -45.11 -31.32 -24.37
N ARG A 117 -45.13 -32.13 -23.32
CA ARG A 117 -45.39 -33.57 -23.15
C ARG A 117 -44.46 -34.58 -23.83
N ASN A 118 -43.94 -35.43 -23.07
CA ASN A 118 -44.33 -36.73 -22.44
C ASN A 118 -43.81 -37.89 -23.28
N GLU A 119 -43.42 -39.04 -22.85
CA GLU A 119 -43.57 -39.90 -21.68
C GLU A 119 -42.57 -41.05 -21.78
N ARG A 120 -42.04 -41.48 -20.71
CA ARG A 120 -41.90 -42.78 -20.04
C ARG A 120 -42.18 -44.06 -20.85
N ASN A 121 -41.32 -44.98 -20.64
CA ASN A 121 -41.49 -46.35 -20.08
C ASN A 121 -40.80 -47.46 -20.86
N ASP A 122 -40.02 -48.15 -20.16
CA ASP A 122 -39.98 -49.56 -19.67
C ASP A 122 -39.26 -50.59 -20.55
N ARG A 123 -38.33 -51.23 -19.89
CA ARG A 123 -37.82 -52.59 -20.20
C ARG A 123 -38.92 -53.62 -19.95
N PRO A 124 -38.91 -54.85 -20.56
CA PRO A 124 -37.99 -55.90 -20.14
C PRO A 124 -37.54 -56.94 -21.20
N ASP A 125 -36.44 -57.51 -20.95
CA ASP A 125 -35.97 -58.90 -20.72
C ASP A 125 -36.25 -60.00 -21.75
N LYS A 126 -35.16 -60.76 -22.06
CA LYS A 126 -34.99 -62.19 -22.39
C LYS A 126 -35.45 -62.78 -23.69
N GLY A 127 -34.49 -63.48 -24.30
CA GLY A 127 -34.80 -64.74 -24.91
C GLY A 127 -33.99 -65.12 -26.16
N ASP A 128 -33.09 -66.01 -25.96
CA ASP A 128 -32.68 -67.15 -26.76
C ASP A 128 -32.12 -67.06 -28.20
N ARG A 129 -30.92 -67.63 -28.30
CA ARG A 129 -30.36 -68.25 -29.52
C ARG A 129 -31.20 -69.42 -30.02
N PRO A 130 -31.17 -69.77 -31.33
CA PRO A 130 -30.11 -70.67 -31.85
C PRO A 130 -29.67 -70.49 -33.31
N ASP A 131 -28.48 -70.80 -33.53
CA ASP A 131 -27.76 -71.81 -34.37
C ASP A 131 -27.90 -71.80 -35.92
N LYS A 132 -26.69 -71.79 -36.52
CA LYS A 132 -26.19 -72.41 -37.75
C LYS A 132 -26.86 -72.21 -39.10
N GLY A 133 -26.01 -71.79 -40.04
CA GLY A 133 -26.18 -72.24 -41.42
C GLY A 133 -25.55 -71.35 -42.49
N ASP A 134 -24.34 -71.66 -42.83
CA ASP A 134 -23.77 -71.89 -44.19
C ASP A 134 -23.59 -70.77 -45.22
N ARG A 135 -22.28 -70.61 -45.51
CA ARG A 135 -21.59 -70.52 -46.81
C ARG A 135 -21.81 -69.42 -47.84
N ASN A 136 -20.69 -68.69 -47.93
CA ASN A 136 -20.01 -68.50 -49.21
C ASN A 136 -20.75 -67.77 -50.37
N LYS A 137 -20.38 -66.49 -50.52
CA LYS A 137 -20.07 -65.83 -51.81
C LYS A 137 -20.12 -64.29 -51.65
N ASN A 138 -18.99 -63.67 -51.56
CA ASN A 138 -18.61 -62.47 -52.29
C ASN A 138 -17.28 -61.90 -51.76
N ARG A 139 -16.25 -62.39 -52.40
CA ARG A 139 -14.86 -61.96 -52.13
C ARG A 139 -14.39 -60.84 -53.05
N ASN A 140 -15.25 -60.10 -53.74
CA ASN A 140 -14.81 -59.11 -54.70
C ASN A 140 -15.21 -57.63 -54.44
N ASP A 141 -16.01 -57.32 -53.43
CA ASP A 141 -16.39 -55.90 -53.17
C ASP A 141 -15.64 -55.26 -52.02
N ARG A 142 -14.68 -55.96 -51.38
CA ARG A 142 -13.90 -55.39 -50.26
C ARG A 142 -12.67 -54.55 -50.68
N ASN A 143 -12.26 -54.58 -51.93
CA ASN A 143 -11.06 -53.87 -52.40
C ASN A 143 -11.37 -52.43 -52.87
N LYS A 144 -12.56 -52.09 -53.29
CA LYS A 144 -12.86 -50.72 -53.72
C LYS A 144 -13.16 -49.75 -52.57
N ASN A 145 -13.57 -50.23 -51.41
CA ASN A 145 -13.79 -49.35 -50.24
C ASN A 145 -12.50 -49.06 -49.42
N ASN A 146 -11.42 -49.80 -49.64
CA ASN A 146 -10.15 -49.56 -48.93
C ASN A 146 -9.25 -48.52 -49.66
N GLU A 147 -9.43 -48.36 -50.98
CA GLU A 147 -8.68 -47.32 -51.72
C GLU A 147 -9.25 -45.94 -51.48
N ASN A 148 -10.57 -45.79 -51.35
CA ASN A 148 -11.20 -44.51 -50.99
C ASN A 148 -11.04 -44.10 -49.52
N ARG A 149 -10.69 -45.04 -48.60
CA ARG A 149 -10.33 -44.69 -47.21
C ARG A 149 -8.86 -44.27 -47.08
N ASN A 150 -7.98 -44.70 -48.00
CA ASN A 150 -6.59 -44.30 -48.01
C ASN A 150 -6.36 -42.95 -48.73
N GLU A 151 -7.20 -42.55 -49.68
CA GLU A 151 -7.09 -41.23 -50.30
C GLU A 151 -7.62 -40.10 -49.41
N ASN A 152 -8.61 -40.35 -48.53
CA ASN A 152 -9.06 -39.38 -47.55
C ASN A 152 -8.11 -39.27 -46.35
N ARG A 153 -7.19 -40.21 -46.13
CA ARG A 153 -6.09 -40.08 -45.12
C ARG A 153 -4.92 -39.23 -45.62
N ARG A 154 -4.80 -38.97 -46.94
CA ARG A 154 -3.67 -38.24 -47.55
C ARG A 154 -3.85 -36.74 -47.65
N LYS A 155 -5.01 -36.18 -47.20
CA LYS A 155 -5.31 -34.72 -47.24
C LYS A 155 -5.59 -34.13 -45.88
N ARG A 156 -5.02 -34.65 -44.77
CA ARG A 156 -4.89 -33.79 -43.57
C ARG A 156 -3.73 -32.85 -43.87
N PRO A 157 -3.92 -31.51 -43.79
CA PRO A 157 -2.83 -30.56 -43.85
C PRO A 157 -1.81 -31.03 -42.83
N LYS A 158 -0.51 -31.06 -43.18
CA LYS A 158 0.54 -31.23 -42.21
C LYS A 158 0.38 -30.10 -41.19
N GLU A 159 -0.16 -30.40 -40.03
CA GLU A 159 -0.10 -29.49 -38.87
C GLU A 159 1.39 -29.25 -38.64
N PHE A 160 1.86 -28.07 -38.99
CA PHE A 160 3.17 -27.60 -38.58
C PHE A 160 3.08 -27.42 -37.06
N HIS A 161 3.68 -28.34 -36.34
CA HIS A 161 3.86 -28.19 -34.89
C HIS A 161 4.95 -27.15 -34.66
N PHE A 162 4.57 -25.91 -34.51
CA PHE A 162 5.44 -24.86 -33.99
C PHE A 162 5.45 -24.99 -32.46
N GLU A 163 6.42 -25.71 -31.93
CA GLU A 163 6.65 -25.83 -30.48
C GLU A 163 7.88 -25.02 -30.11
N GLY A 164 7.73 -24.10 -29.11
CA GLY A 164 8.84 -23.39 -28.48
C GLY A 164 9.59 -22.37 -29.34
N ILE A 165 8.94 -21.70 -30.29
CA ILE A 165 9.60 -20.77 -31.21
C ILE A 165 9.76 -19.35 -30.62
N ILE A 166 8.88 -18.93 -29.72
CA ILE A 166 8.86 -17.58 -29.19
C ILE A 166 9.15 -17.64 -27.69
N ALA A 167 10.25 -16.98 -27.27
CA ALA A 167 10.49 -16.71 -25.86
C ALA A 167 9.71 -15.46 -25.46
N ASN A 168 8.98 -15.55 -24.37
CA ASN A 168 8.25 -14.42 -23.81
C ASN A 168 8.36 -14.41 -22.29
N GLU A 169 8.12 -13.25 -21.69
CA GLU A 169 8.17 -13.01 -20.26
C GLU A 169 6.89 -12.32 -19.77
N GLY A 170 6.43 -12.69 -18.58
CA GLY A 170 5.28 -12.05 -17.98
C GLY A 170 5.14 -12.38 -16.50
N VAL A 171 4.31 -11.62 -15.81
CA VAL A 171 4.00 -11.83 -14.39
C VAL A 171 2.78 -12.71 -14.24
N LEU A 172 2.92 -13.78 -13.46
CA LEU A 172 1.85 -14.76 -13.25
C LEU A 172 0.74 -14.22 -12.36
N GLU A 173 -0.48 -14.22 -12.88
CA GLU A 173 -1.73 -14.06 -12.12
C GLU A 173 -2.48 -15.40 -12.11
N ILE A 174 -2.63 -16.01 -10.94
CA ILE A 174 -3.36 -17.28 -10.78
C ILE A 174 -4.85 -17.00 -10.57
N MET A 175 -5.67 -17.65 -11.38
CA MET A 175 -7.14 -17.55 -11.31
C MET A 175 -7.70 -18.46 -10.20
N PRO A 176 -8.92 -18.18 -9.70
CA PRO A 176 -9.56 -19.02 -8.67
C PRO A 176 -9.67 -20.50 -9.05
N ASP A 177 -9.78 -20.81 -10.35
CA ASP A 177 -9.86 -22.16 -10.89
C ASP A 177 -8.50 -22.90 -10.90
N GLY A 178 -7.41 -22.21 -10.50
CA GLY A 178 -6.09 -22.80 -10.33
C GLY A 178 -5.21 -22.81 -11.58
N TYR A 179 -5.67 -22.37 -12.74
CA TYR A 179 -4.82 -22.02 -13.89
C TYR A 179 -4.37 -20.56 -13.78
N GLY A 180 -3.45 -20.11 -14.64
CA GLY A 180 -2.95 -18.75 -14.58
C GLY A 180 -2.73 -18.12 -15.94
N PHE A 181 -2.43 -16.82 -15.92
CA PHE A 181 -1.99 -16.04 -17.07
C PHE A 181 -0.70 -15.30 -16.74
N LEU A 182 0.25 -15.29 -17.69
CA LEU A 182 1.36 -14.36 -17.63
C LEU A 182 0.89 -13.03 -18.22
N ARG A 183 0.94 -12.00 -17.40
CA ARG A 183 0.52 -10.64 -17.76
C ARG A 183 1.72 -9.82 -18.23
N SER A 184 1.54 -9.06 -19.31
CA SER A 184 2.58 -8.18 -19.84
C SER A 184 2.69 -6.87 -19.04
N SER A 185 3.92 -6.38 -18.86
CA SER A 185 4.23 -5.04 -18.35
C SER A 185 3.65 -3.93 -19.23
N ASP A 186 3.59 -4.14 -20.55
CA ASP A 186 3.09 -3.16 -21.51
C ASP A 186 1.62 -2.78 -21.28
N TYR A 187 0.87 -3.70 -20.66
CA TYR A 187 -0.53 -3.49 -20.27
C TYR A 187 -0.71 -3.28 -18.77
N ASN A 188 0.35 -2.85 -18.08
CA ASN A 188 0.34 -2.65 -16.61
C ASN A 188 -0.17 -3.88 -15.84
N TYR A 189 0.16 -5.09 -16.32
CA TYR A 189 -0.28 -6.38 -15.75
C TYR A 189 -1.79 -6.62 -15.73
N LEU A 190 -2.53 -5.88 -16.54
CA LEU A 190 -3.97 -6.08 -16.72
C LEU A 190 -4.24 -7.08 -17.84
N ASN A 191 -5.50 -7.50 -17.96
CA ASN A 191 -5.92 -8.43 -19.01
C ASN A 191 -5.63 -7.83 -20.39
N SER A 192 -4.93 -8.59 -21.22
CA SER A 192 -4.52 -8.18 -22.56
C SER A 192 -4.69 -9.31 -23.57
N PRO A 193 -4.69 -9.00 -24.89
CA PRO A 193 -4.65 -10.03 -25.91
C PRO A 193 -3.36 -10.85 -25.90
N ASP A 194 -2.28 -10.32 -25.32
CA ASP A 194 -0.97 -10.95 -25.26
C ASP A 194 -0.80 -11.88 -24.04
N ASP A 195 -1.88 -12.12 -23.29
CA ASP A 195 -1.86 -12.99 -22.12
C ASP A 195 -1.49 -14.43 -22.50
N ILE A 196 -0.54 -15.00 -21.78
CA ILE A 196 -0.04 -16.36 -21.99
C ILE A 196 -0.67 -17.29 -20.95
N TYR A 197 -1.35 -18.33 -21.42
CA TYR A 197 -1.99 -19.31 -20.55
C TYR A 197 -0.97 -20.25 -19.90
N VAL A 198 -1.09 -20.42 -18.58
CA VAL A 198 -0.30 -21.36 -17.78
C VAL A 198 -1.22 -22.40 -17.17
N SER A 199 -0.94 -23.67 -17.44
CA SER A 199 -1.77 -24.76 -16.94
C SER A 199 -1.61 -24.98 -15.43
N GLN A 200 -2.66 -25.48 -14.77
CA GLN A 200 -2.64 -25.81 -13.35
C GLN A 200 -1.53 -26.84 -13.00
N ASN A 201 -1.25 -27.77 -13.91
CA ASN A 201 -0.20 -28.77 -13.71
C ASN A 201 1.19 -28.13 -13.68
N GLN A 202 1.49 -27.17 -14.57
CA GLN A 202 2.76 -26.43 -14.54
C GLN A 202 2.90 -25.62 -13.25
N ILE A 203 1.84 -24.89 -12.83
CA ILE A 203 1.83 -24.12 -11.59
C ILE A 203 2.18 -25.02 -10.39
N ARG A 204 1.55 -26.18 -10.27
CA ARG A 204 1.77 -27.10 -9.15
C ARG A 204 3.13 -27.82 -9.20
N SER A 205 3.57 -28.25 -10.37
CA SER A 205 4.83 -29.00 -10.52
C SER A 205 6.06 -28.16 -10.23
N ILE A 206 6.02 -26.88 -10.60
CA ILE A 206 7.12 -25.93 -10.42
C ILE A 206 7.00 -25.15 -9.10
N GLY A 207 5.80 -25.10 -8.50
CA GLY A 207 5.55 -24.33 -7.29
C GLY A 207 5.42 -22.82 -7.54
N LEU A 208 4.85 -22.45 -8.70
CA LEU A 208 4.63 -21.05 -9.07
C LEU A 208 3.59 -20.39 -8.16
N LYS A 209 3.79 -19.09 -7.90
CA LYS A 209 2.89 -18.25 -7.10
C LYS A 209 2.50 -17.01 -7.90
N THR A 210 1.36 -16.40 -7.54
CA THR A 210 0.99 -15.10 -8.09
C THR A 210 2.10 -14.07 -7.83
N GLY A 211 2.45 -13.30 -8.86
CA GLY A 211 3.54 -12.34 -8.82
C GLY A 211 4.89 -12.86 -9.34
N ASP A 212 5.02 -14.17 -9.61
CA ASP A 212 6.25 -14.68 -10.24
C ASP A 212 6.41 -14.13 -11.65
N THR A 213 7.58 -13.59 -11.96
CA THR A 213 7.98 -13.21 -13.30
C THR A 213 8.54 -14.45 -13.99
N VAL A 214 7.82 -14.98 -14.97
CA VAL A 214 8.15 -16.22 -15.66
C VAL A 214 8.59 -15.92 -17.07
N SER A 215 9.81 -16.33 -17.42
CA SER A 215 10.32 -16.33 -18.79
C SER A 215 10.28 -17.75 -19.32
N GLY A 216 9.71 -17.93 -20.53
CA GLY A 216 9.52 -19.25 -21.10
C GLY A 216 9.18 -19.26 -22.58
N GLU A 217 9.08 -20.46 -23.14
CA GLU A 217 8.75 -20.69 -24.53
C GLU A 217 7.25 -20.90 -24.69
N VAL A 218 6.66 -20.19 -25.64
CA VAL A 218 5.24 -20.25 -25.97
C VAL A 218 5.02 -20.82 -27.37
N ARG A 219 3.86 -21.42 -27.62
CA ARG A 219 3.45 -21.86 -28.93
C ARG A 219 2.20 -21.11 -29.41
N PRO A 220 1.97 -21.06 -30.71
CA PRO A 220 0.71 -20.55 -31.24
C PRO A 220 -0.50 -21.34 -30.74
N PRO A 221 -1.66 -20.69 -30.53
CA PRO A 221 -2.91 -21.37 -30.18
C PRO A 221 -3.36 -22.32 -31.29
N ARG A 222 -3.86 -23.49 -30.93
CA ARG A 222 -4.50 -24.45 -31.85
C ARG A 222 -5.95 -24.07 -32.10
N GLU A 223 -6.58 -24.71 -33.10
CA GLU A 223 -8.01 -24.54 -33.33
C GLU A 223 -8.80 -24.82 -32.05
N GLY A 224 -9.57 -23.80 -31.57
CA GLY A 224 -10.34 -23.86 -30.33
C GLY A 224 -9.64 -23.28 -29.09
N GLU A 225 -8.35 -22.99 -29.14
CA GLU A 225 -7.61 -22.29 -28.06
C GLU A 225 -7.66 -20.78 -28.30
N LYS A 226 -7.91 -20.02 -27.24
CA LYS A 226 -8.00 -18.55 -27.30
C LYS A 226 -6.66 -17.87 -27.02
N TYR A 227 -5.81 -18.46 -26.20
CA TYR A 227 -4.58 -17.88 -25.69
C TYR A 227 -3.37 -18.67 -26.11
N PHE A 228 -2.19 -18.03 -26.15
CA PHE A 228 -0.91 -18.67 -26.34
C PHE A 228 -0.56 -19.50 -25.09
N PRO A 229 -0.40 -20.82 -25.16
CA PRO A 229 -0.02 -21.60 -24.00
C PRO A 229 1.50 -21.61 -23.79
N LEU A 230 1.91 -21.55 -22.52
CA LEU A 230 3.29 -21.75 -22.09
C LEU A 230 3.67 -23.23 -22.26
N VAL A 231 4.74 -23.49 -23.00
CA VAL A 231 5.25 -24.85 -23.25
C VAL A 231 6.32 -25.21 -22.24
N LYS A 232 7.31 -24.34 -22.08
CA LYS A 232 8.48 -24.59 -21.23
C LYS A 232 8.81 -23.33 -20.43
N VAL A 233 9.17 -23.52 -19.17
CA VAL A 233 9.68 -22.45 -18.30
C VAL A 233 11.21 -22.47 -18.37
N ASN A 234 11.82 -21.34 -18.69
CA ASN A 234 13.26 -21.17 -18.76
C ASN A 234 13.81 -20.59 -17.45
N SER A 235 13.21 -19.52 -16.95
CA SER A 235 13.59 -18.91 -15.68
C SER A 235 12.37 -18.32 -14.96
N ILE A 236 12.50 -18.14 -13.64
CA ILE A 236 11.49 -17.54 -12.78
C ILE A 236 12.20 -16.53 -11.89
N ASN A 237 11.77 -15.26 -11.95
CA ASN A 237 12.43 -14.16 -11.22
C ASN A 237 13.96 -14.15 -11.43
N GLY A 238 14.44 -14.45 -12.65
CA GLY A 238 15.86 -14.52 -12.97
C GLY A 238 16.62 -15.73 -12.37
N ARG A 239 15.93 -16.68 -11.74
CA ARG A 239 16.50 -17.91 -11.16
C ARG A 239 15.99 -19.15 -11.88
N THR A 240 16.67 -20.30 -11.63
CA THR A 240 16.22 -21.58 -12.18
C THR A 240 14.94 -22.07 -11.48
N PRO A 241 14.09 -22.87 -12.15
CA PRO A 241 12.87 -23.40 -11.54
C PRO A 241 13.13 -24.25 -10.28
N GLU A 242 14.26 -24.95 -10.19
CA GLU A 242 14.66 -25.75 -9.03
C GLU A 242 14.89 -24.85 -7.80
N TYR A 243 15.61 -23.74 -7.97
CA TYR A 243 15.85 -22.78 -6.89
C TYR A 243 14.55 -22.18 -6.35
N VAL A 244 13.64 -21.82 -7.27
CA VAL A 244 12.36 -21.17 -6.90
C VAL A 244 11.42 -22.12 -6.18
N ARG A 245 11.48 -23.43 -6.48
CA ARG A 245 10.66 -24.44 -5.83
C ARG A 245 10.93 -24.53 -4.32
N ASP A 246 12.19 -24.38 -3.91
CA ASP A 246 12.62 -24.55 -2.52
C ASP A 246 12.68 -23.23 -1.74
N ARG A 247 12.26 -22.11 -2.36
CA ARG A 247 12.29 -20.79 -1.73
C ARG A 247 11.37 -20.67 -0.52
N VAL A 248 11.82 -19.95 0.50
CA VAL A 248 11.02 -19.59 1.66
C VAL A 248 10.02 -18.49 1.29
N SER A 249 8.76 -18.62 1.70
CA SER A 249 7.74 -17.60 1.46
C SER A 249 8.04 -16.31 2.23
N PHE A 250 7.69 -15.16 1.62
CA PHE A 250 7.97 -13.82 2.14
C PHE A 250 7.51 -13.60 3.58
N GLU A 251 6.38 -14.19 3.97
CA GLU A 251 5.81 -14.08 5.32
C GLU A 251 6.68 -14.75 6.40
N HIS A 252 7.55 -15.69 6.00
CA HIS A 252 8.41 -16.46 6.91
C HIS A 252 9.86 -15.98 6.93
N LEU A 253 10.20 -14.97 6.09
CA LEU A 253 11.52 -14.38 6.07
C LEU A 253 11.73 -13.47 7.30
N THR A 254 12.90 -13.56 7.93
CA THR A 254 13.25 -12.76 9.12
C THR A 254 13.48 -11.29 8.74
N PRO A 255 12.66 -10.33 9.25
CA PRO A 255 12.84 -8.92 8.92
C PRO A 255 13.93 -8.28 9.79
N LEU A 256 14.80 -7.50 9.15
CA LEU A 256 15.82 -6.68 9.80
C LEU A 256 15.54 -5.19 9.63
N PHE A 257 16.18 -4.37 10.48
CA PHE A 257 16.27 -2.94 10.20
C PHE A 257 17.17 -2.70 8.98
N PRO A 258 16.93 -1.64 8.18
CA PRO A 258 17.86 -1.20 7.17
C PRO A 258 19.25 -0.95 7.77
N ASN A 259 20.26 -1.67 7.30
CA ASN A 259 21.66 -1.60 7.74
C ASN A 259 22.64 -1.37 6.58
N GLU A 260 22.15 -1.41 5.35
CA GLU A 260 22.90 -1.09 4.14
C GLU A 260 22.26 0.12 3.46
N LYS A 261 23.04 1.19 3.32
CA LYS A 261 22.57 2.45 2.73
C LYS A 261 22.64 2.39 1.20
N PHE A 262 21.61 2.91 0.51
CA PHE A 262 21.73 3.22 -0.90
C PHE A 262 22.62 4.44 -1.09
N ASP A 263 23.67 4.29 -1.89
CA ASP A 263 24.47 5.43 -2.31
C ASP A 263 23.74 6.19 -3.42
N ILE A 264 23.41 7.44 -3.14
CA ILE A 264 22.72 8.34 -4.06
C ILE A 264 23.57 9.56 -4.45
N THR A 265 24.88 9.53 -4.12
CA THR A 265 25.76 10.71 -4.23
C THR A 265 26.97 10.53 -5.14
N THR A 266 27.24 9.33 -5.69
CA THR A 266 28.47 9.09 -6.45
C THR A 266 28.38 9.50 -7.93
N ARG A 267 27.51 8.86 -8.73
CA ARG A 267 27.51 9.04 -10.19
C ARG A 267 26.64 10.19 -10.66
N GLN A 268 25.48 10.39 -10.05
CA GLN A 268 24.53 11.46 -10.39
C GLN A 268 24.17 12.25 -9.13
N SER A 269 25.15 13.01 -8.64
CA SER A 269 24.97 13.81 -7.42
C SER A 269 24.31 15.16 -7.76
N SER A 270 23.20 15.45 -7.11
CA SER A 270 22.57 16.77 -7.08
C SER A 270 22.59 17.31 -5.63
N VAL A 271 22.34 18.60 -5.46
CA VAL A 271 22.17 19.15 -4.11
C VAL A 271 21.04 18.43 -3.37
N SER A 272 19.99 18.03 -4.08
CA SER A 272 18.87 17.28 -3.48
C SER A 272 19.30 15.91 -2.95
N THR A 273 20.01 15.12 -3.75
CA THR A 273 20.46 13.78 -3.35
C THR A 273 21.50 13.86 -2.23
N ARG A 274 22.39 14.88 -2.24
CA ARG A 274 23.34 15.11 -1.15
C ARG A 274 22.67 15.45 0.18
N ILE A 275 21.61 16.27 0.15
CA ILE A 275 20.82 16.59 1.34
C ILE A 275 20.12 15.35 1.88
N ILE A 276 19.48 14.57 1.01
CA ILE A 276 18.78 13.34 1.40
C ILE A 276 19.75 12.35 2.04
N ASP A 277 20.91 12.18 1.43
CA ASP A 277 21.96 11.27 1.88
C ASP A 277 22.43 11.54 3.33
N LEU A 278 22.44 12.81 3.74
CA LEU A 278 22.84 13.24 5.07
C LEU A 278 21.68 13.32 6.08
N PHE A 279 20.54 13.89 5.66
CA PHE A 279 19.42 14.19 6.59
C PHE A 279 18.37 13.09 6.66
N SER A 280 18.18 12.33 5.59
CA SER A 280 17.18 11.26 5.51
C SER A 280 17.75 10.11 4.70
N PRO A 281 18.83 9.45 5.19
CA PRO A 281 19.46 8.36 4.46
C PRO A 281 18.46 7.24 4.18
N ILE A 282 18.55 6.67 2.98
CA ILE A 282 17.69 5.60 2.50
C ILE A 282 18.48 4.30 2.57
N GLY A 283 17.98 3.32 3.31
CA GLY A 283 18.58 2.00 3.39
C GLY A 283 17.76 0.93 2.65
N LYS A 284 18.42 -0.19 2.32
CA LYS A 284 17.76 -1.38 1.79
C LYS A 284 16.72 -1.89 2.79
N GLY A 285 15.47 -2.04 2.36
CA GLY A 285 14.35 -2.37 3.24
C GLY A 285 13.65 -1.18 3.90
N GLN A 286 13.94 0.06 3.48
CA GLN A 286 13.36 1.28 4.04
C GLN A 286 11.86 1.40 3.74
N ARG A 287 11.10 1.87 4.73
CA ARG A 287 9.71 2.34 4.58
C ARG A 287 9.71 3.86 4.66
N GLY A 288 9.96 4.52 3.51
CA GLY A 288 10.10 5.96 3.43
C GLY A 288 8.83 6.66 2.98
N LEU A 289 8.48 7.76 3.66
CA LEU A 289 7.42 8.67 3.28
C LEU A 289 8.00 9.98 2.77
N LEU A 290 7.71 10.33 1.51
CA LEU A 290 7.89 11.66 0.95
C LEU A 290 6.61 12.45 1.20
N VAL A 291 6.59 13.23 2.27
CA VAL A 291 5.43 14.03 2.65
C VAL A 291 5.44 15.33 1.86
N ALA A 292 4.42 15.57 1.08
CA ALA A 292 4.39 16.68 0.15
C ALA A 292 3.06 17.43 0.14
N GLN A 293 3.13 18.74 0.23
CA GLN A 293 2.02 19.62 -0.15
C GLN A 293 1.93 19.72 -1.68
N PRO A 294 0.77 20.02 -2.26
CA PRO A 294 0.67 20.25 -3.70
C PRO A 294 1.64 21.33 -4.20
N LYS A 295 2.30 21.10 -5.35
CA LYS A 295 3.24 22.03 -6.03
C LYS A 295 4.57 22.27 -5.29
N THR A 296 5.06 21.31 -4.52
CA THR A 296 6.35 21.40 -3.79
C THR A 296 7.51 20.69 -4.49
N GLY A 297 7.33 20.23 -5.74
CA GLY A 297 8.40 19.56 -6.50
C GLY A 297 8.60 18.07 -6.16
N LYS A 298 7.57 17.43 -5.62
CA LYS A 298 7.55 16.00 -5.26
C LYS A 298 8.07 15.09 -6.39
N THR A 299 7.49 15.20 -7.59
CA THR A 299 7.82 14.34 -8.74
C THR A 299 9.26 14.54 -9.21
N THR A 300 9.76 15.79 -9.21
CA THR A 300 11.15 16.08 -9.55
C THR A 300 12.12 15.43 -8.58
N LEU A 301 11.84 15.52 -7.27
CA LEU A 301 12.68 14.92 -6.24
C LEU A 301 12.67 13.39 -6.34
N MET A 302 11.50 12.77 -6.60
CA MET A 302 11.40 11.34 -6.86
C MET A 302 12.27 10.89 -8.04
N LYS A 303 12.24 11.64 -9.16
CA LYS A 303 13.07 11.34 -10.33
C LYS A 303 14.55 11.44 -10.03
N GLU A 304 14.99 12.48 -9.28
CA GLU A 304 16.40 12.64 -8.88
C GLU A 304 16.85 11.45 -8.03
N VAL A 305 16.05 11.02 -7.05
CA VAL A 305 16.36 9.86 -6.19
C VAL A 305 16.36 8.56 -7.01
N ALA A 306 15.35 8.36 -7.86
CA ALA A 306 15.26 7.17 -8.70
C ALA A 306 16.45 7.03 -9.64
N ASN A 307 16.83 8.10 -10.34
CA ASN A 307 17.97 8.10 -11.25
C ASN A 307 19.30 7.92 -10.52
N ALA A 308 19.46 8.49 -9.33
CA ALA A 308 20.64 8.29 -8.52
C ALA A 308 20.79 6.83 -8.08
N ILE A 309 19.71 6.20 -7.62
CA ILE A 309 19.71 4.78 -7.25
C ILE A 309 19.98 3.90 -8.48
N ALA A 310 19.28 4.12 -9.61
CA ALA A 310 19.46 3.35 -10.83
C ALA A 310 20.90 3.44 -11.39
N ALA A 311 21.56 4.59 -11.24
CA ALA A 311 22.94 4.78 -11.70
C ALA A 311 23.98 4.12 -10.79
N ASN A 312 23.75 4.11 -9.48
CA ASN A 312 24.71 3.63 -8.48
C ASN A 312 24.50 2.16 -8.12
N HIS A 313 23.23 1.68 -8.17
CA HIS A 313 22.80 0.34 -7.79
C HIS A 313 22.07 -0.36 -8.94
N PRO A 314 22.79 -0.72 -10.03
CA PRO A 314 22.20 -1.42 -11.18
C PRO A 314 21.71 -2.84 -10.82
N GLU A 315 22.15 -3.38 -9.68
CA GLU A 315 21.70 -4.66 -9.14
C GLU A 315 20.29 -4.62 -8.55
N ALA A 316 19.82 -3.43 -8.14
CA ALA A 316 18.53 -3.26 -7.54
C ALA A 316 17.42 -3.14 -8.61
N TYR A 317 16.36 -3.92 -8.45
CA TYR A 317 15.21 -3.86 -9.36
C TYR A 317 14.25 -2.76 -8.93
N MET A 318 14.09 -1.75 -9.77
CA MET A 318 13.25 -0.59 -9.44
C MET A 318 11.93 -0.61 -10.20
N ILE A 319 10.83 -0.45 -9.46
CA ILE A 319 9.47 -0.29 -9.97
C ILE A 319 8.94 1.07 -9.54
N VAL A 320 8.50 1.88 -10.49
CA VAL A 320 7.77 3.12 -10.24
C VAL A 320 6.28 2.84 -10.42
N LEU A 321 5.51 2.92 -9.35
CA LEU A 321 4.07 2.67 -9.34
C LEU A 321 3.32 3.99 -9.22
N LEU A 322 2.61 4.37 -10.28
CA LEU A 322 1.84 5.60 -10.37
C LEU A 322 0.34 5.29 -10.27
N ILE A 323 -0.31 5.81 -9.22
CA ILE A 323 -1.73 5.56 -8.94
C ILE A 323 -2.51 6.87 -8.98
N ASP A 324 -3.54 6.92 -9.84
CA ASP A 324 -4.41 8.09 -10.01
C ASP A 324 -3.62 9.34 -10.44
N GLU A 325 -2.52 9.16 -11.20
CA GLU A 325 -1.72 10.24 -11.77
C GLU A 325 -2.14 10.54 -13.22
N ARG A 326 -1.66 11.66 -13.75
CA ARG A 326 -2.01 12.10 -15.11
C ARG A 326 -1.24 11.34 -16.17
N PRO A 327 -1.84 11.03 -17.34
CA PRO A 327 -1.15 10.33 -18.44
C PRO A 327 0.15 11.01 -18.89
N GLU A 328 0.17 12.35 -18.92
CA GLU A 328 1.37 13.12 -19.27
C GLU A 328 2.49 12.96 -18.23
N GLU A 329 2.16 12.86 -16.92
CA GLU A 329 3.13 12.62 -15.85
C GLU A 329 3.67 11.18 -15.90
N VAL A 330 2.84 10.21 -16.30
CA VAL A 330 3.26 8.81 -16.53
C VAL A 330 4.27 8.75 -17.66
N THR A 331 3.97 9.39 -18.81
CA THR A 331 4.87 9.42 -19.97
C THR A 331 6.19 10.12 -19.65
N ASP A 332 6.13 11.23 -18.90
CA ASP A 332 7.32 11.96 -18.46
C ASP A 332 8.19 11.13 -17.51
N MET A 333 7.56 10.36 -16.60
CA MET A 333 8.28 9.45 -15.70
C MET A 333 8.96 8.32 -16.49
N SER A 334 8.23 7.64 -17.39
CA SER A 334 8.77 6.52 -18.18
C SER A 334 9.92 6.90 -19.09
N ARG A 335 9.99 8.17 -19.55
CA ARG A 335 11.09 8.68 -20.38
C ARG A 335 12.29 9.17 -19.58
N SER A 336 12.08 9.57 -18.33
CA SER A 336 13.10 10.25 -17.52
C SER A 336 13.75 9.37 -16.47
N VAL A 337 13.21 8.16 -16.19
CA VAL A 337 13.72 7.25 -15.16
C VAL A 337 14.03 5.90 -15.77
N ASN A 338 15.22 5.34 -15.45
CA ASN A 338 15.59 3.97 -15.84
C ASN A 338 15.02 2.97 -14.82
N ALA A 339 13.73 2.69 -14.95
CA ALA A 339 12.99 1.77 -14.07
C ALA A 339 11.78 1.20 -14.82
N GLU A 340 11.22 0.13 -14.32
CA GLU A 340 9.91 -0.35 -14.76
C GLU A 340 8.82 0.61 -14.26
N VAL A 341 8.07 1.23 -15.17
CA VAL A 341 6.98 2.16 -14.82
C VAL A 341 5.64 1.47 -15.03
N VAL A 342 4.91 1.30 -13.96
CA VAL A 342 3.55 0.72 -13.94
C VAL A 342 2.58 1.79 -13.48
N ALA A 343 1.52 2.01 -14.24
CA ALA A 343 0.59 3.10 -13.96
C ALA A 343 -0.87 2.67 -14.02
N SER A 344 -1.68 3.36 -13.25
CA SER A 344 -3.13 3.39 -13.39
C SER A 344 -3.57 4.85 -13.24
N THR A 345 -4.02 5.44 -14.37
CA THR A 345 -4.27 6.87 -14.52
C THR A 345 -5.61 7.30 -13.91
N PHE A 346 -5.80 8.60 -13.69
CA PHE A 346 -6.96 9.16 -12.96
C PHE A 346 -8.32 8.86 -13.60
N ASP A 347 -8.37 8.53 -14.89
CA ASP A 347 -9.56 8.18 -15.65
C ASP A 347 -10.00 6.72 -15.46
N GLU A 348 -9.20 5.92 -14.75
CA GLU A 348 -9.47 4.52 -14.48
C GLU A 348 -10.27 4.31 -13.18
N PRO A 349 -11.08 3.24 -13.09
CA PRO A 349 -11.85 2.94 -11.88
C PRO A 349 -10.94 2.51 -10.71
N ALA A 350 -11.40 2.75 -9.48
CA ALA A 350 -10.66 2.45 -8.25
C ALA A 350 -10.24 0.96 -8.12
N GLU A 351 -11.04 0.02 -8.63
CA GLU A 351 -10.72 -1.41 -8.64
C GLU A 351 -9.46 -1.70 -9.45
N ARG A 352 -9.24 -0.94 -10.55
CA ARG A 352 -8.06 -1.07 -11.40
C ARG A 352 -6.81 -0.60 -10.67
N HIS A 353 -6.88 0.53 -9.96
CA HIS A 353 -5.79 1.02 -9.09
C HIS A 353 -5.39 -0.04 -8.06
N VAL A 354 -6.38 -0.64 -7.39
CA VAL A 354 -6.17 -1.69 -6.40
C VAL A 354 -5.55 -2.95 -7.03
N LYS A 355 -6.04 -3.36 -8.21
CA LYS A 355 -5.53 -4.55 -8.91
C LYS A 355 -4.07 -4.39 -9.33
N VAL A 356 -3.73 -3.27 -9.94
CA VAL A 356 -2.35 -2.94 -10.36
C VAL A 356 -1.42 -2.89 -9.15
N ALA A 357 -1.82 -2.22 -8.07
CA ALA A 357 -1.00 -2.16 -6.85
C ALA A 357 -0.77 -3.54 -6.23
N ASN A 358 -1.78 -4.40 -6.21
CA ASN A 358 -1.65 -5.76 -5.65
C ASN A 358 -0.68 -6.62 -6.48
N ILE A 359 -0.76 -6.61 -7.82
CA ILE A 359 0.13 -7.43 -8.64
C ILE A 359 1.59 -6.96 -8.56
N VAL A 360 1.81 -5.64 -8.50
CA VAL A 360 3.15 -5.06 -8.30
C VAL A 360 3.73 -5.47 -6.94
N LEU A 361 2.93 -5.42 -5.88
CA LEU A 361 3.38 -5.86 -4.56
C LEU A 361 3.74 -7.35 -4.54
N GLU A 362 2.91 -8.21 -5.14
CA GLU A 362 3.19 -9.65 -5.19
C GLU A 362 4.43 -9.93 -6.05
N LYS A 363 4.62 -9.23 -7.18
CA LYS A 363 5.84 -9.30 -7.98
C LYS A 363 7.07 -8.97 -7.13
N ALA A 364 7.04 -7.82 -6.45
CA ALA A 364 8.14 -7.38 -5.60
C ALA A 364 8.48 -8.40 -4.50
N LYS A 365 7.46 -8.96 -3.83
CA LYS A 365 7.66 -10.02 -2.82
C LYS A 365 8.31 -11.27 -3.41
N ARG A 366 7.84 -11.73 -4.61
CA ARG A 366 8.40 -12.92 -5.27
C ARG A 366 9.87 -12.73 -5.66
N MET A 367 10.21 -11.55 -6.17
CA MET A 367 11.60 -11.22 -6.49
C MET A 367 12.47 -11.18 -5.23
N THR A 368 11.97 -10.59 -4.14
CA THR A 368 12.66 -10.54 -2.85
C THR A 368 12.86 -11.94 -2.25
N GLU A 369 11.89 -12.87 -2.38
CA GLU A 369 12.06 -14.30 -2.03
C GLU A 369 13.20 -14.99 -2.78
N CYS A 370 13.54 -14.48 -3.95
CA CYS A 370 14.64 -14.96 -4.79
C CYS A 370 15.99 -14.26 -4.50
N GLY A 371 16.05 -13.41 -3.46
CA GLY A 371 17.26 -12.73 -3.03
C GLY A 371 17.60 -11.48 -3.82
N HIS A 372 16.62 -10.85 -4.48
CA HIS A 372 16.82 -9.57 -5.17
C HIS A 372 16.52 -8.40 -4.24
N ASP A 373 17.25 -7.30 -4.43
CA ASP A 373 16.92 -6.01 -3.84
C ASP A 373 15.90 -5.30 -4.74
N VAL A 374 14.71 -5.06 -4.19
CA VAL A 374 13.59 -4.47 -4.93
C VAL A 374 13.21 -3.13 -4.33
N ILE A 375 13.00 -2.13 -5.17
CA ILE A 375 12.58 -0.79 -4.76
C ILE A 375 11.26 -0.46 -5.45
N ILE A 376 10.24 -0.12 -4.66
CA ILE A 376 8.98 0.43 -5.16
C ILE A 376 8.94 1.92 -4.83
N MET A 377 8.87 2.75 -5.86
CA MET A 377 8.58 4.17 -5.74
C MET A 377 7.10 4.40 -6.03
N LEU A 378 6.30 4.65 -5.00
CA LEU A 378 4.84 4.78 -5.09
C LEU A 378 4.40 6.25 -5.11
N ASP A 379 3.77 6.67 -6.16
CA ASP A 379 3.11 7.99 -6.26
C ASP A 379 1.62 7.83 -6.57
N SER A 380 0.69 7.93 -5.62
CA SER A 380 0.89 8.20 -4.21
C SER A 380 0.13 7.20 -3.32
N ILE A 381 0.63 7.01 -2.10
CA ILE A 381 -0.04 6.14 -1.11
C ILE A 381 -1.38 6.72 -0.66
N THR A 382 -1.51 8.05 -0.62
CA THR A 382 -2.77 8.72 -0.29
C THR A 382 -3.87 8.36 -1.30
N ARG A 383 -3.57 8.40 -2.59
CA ARG A 383 -4.51 8.06 -3.65
C ARG A 383 -4.81 6.55 -3.68
N LEU A 384 -3.79 5.72 -3.45
CA LEU A 384 -3.99 4.28 -3.28
C LEU A 384 -4.92 3.96 -2.10
N ALA A 385 -4.75 4.62 -0.96
CA ALA A 385 -5.62 4.46 0.21
C ALA A 385 -7.06 4.91 -0.08
N ARG A 386 -7.25 5.98 -0.84
CA ARG A 386 -8.58 6.43 -1.32
C ARG A 386 -9.23 5.37 -2.21
N ALA A 387 -8.49 4.78 -3.16
CA ALA A 387 -8.98 3.71 -4.01
C ALA A 387 -9.43 2.48 -3.20
N TYR A 388 -8.64 2.07 -2.21
CA TYR A 388 -9.05 1.01 -1.29
C TYR A 388 -10.29 1.37 -0.47
N ASN A 389 -10.43 2.64 -0.04
CA ASN A 389 -11.61 3.09 0.69
C ASN A 389 -12.89 3.02 -0.18
N THR A 390 -12.76 3.28 -1.49
CA THR A 390 -13.87 3.18 -2.44
C THR A 390 -14.26 1.72 -2.71
N VAL A 391 -13.30 0.81 -2.84
CA VAL A 391 -13.51 -0.60 -3.20
C VAL A 391 -13.87 -1.47 -2.00
N SER A 392 -13.47 -1.07 -0.79
CA SER A 392 -13.72 -1.88 0.42
C SER A 392 -15.21 -1.93 0.75
N PRO A 393 -15.77 -3.10 1.11
CA PRO A 393 -17.12 -3.18 1.61
C PRO A 393 -17.26 -2.37 2.90
N ALA A 394 -18.35 -1.62 3.04
CA ALA A 394 -18.61 -0.79 4.20
C ALA A 394 -18.65 -1.62 5.49
N SER A 395 -17.80 -1.30 6.46
CA SER A 395 -17.77 -1.97 7.77
C SER A 395 -18.80 -1.43 8.76
N GLY A 396 -19.44 -0.32 8.42
CA GLY A 396 -20.33 0.43 9.33
C GLY A 396 -19.60 1.24 10.40
N LYS A 397 -18.28 1.19 10.46
CA LYS A 397 -17.41 1.97 11.35
C LYS A 397 -16.59 2.96 10.54
N ILE A 398 -17.02 4.20 10.50
CA ILE A 398 -16.37 5.27 9.75
C ILE A 398 -15.52 6.11 10.72
N LEU A 399 -14.22 6.24 10.39
CA LEU A 399 -13.30 7.16 11.04
C LEU A 399 -13.57 8.61 10.63
N SER A 400 -12.91 9.56 11.29
CA SER A 400 -12.95 10.96 10.87
C SER A 400 -12.51 11.09 9.41
N GLY A 401 -13.09 12.05 8.67
CA GLY A 401 -12.76 12.23 7.24
C GLY A 401 -13.42 11.24 6.26
N GLY A 402 -14.34 10.35 6.72
CA GLY A 402 -15.07 9.44 5.84
C GLY A 402 -14.29 8.20 5.42
N VAL A 403 -13.28 7.81 6.20
CA VAL A 403 -12.48 6.60 5.96
C VAL A 403 -13.13 5.41 6.68
N ASP A 404 -13.39 4.31 5.97
CA ASP A 404 -13.82 3.06 6.61
C ASP A 404 -12.67 2.46 7.44
N ALA A 405 -12.98 1.98 8.65
CA ALA A 405 -11.98 1.45 9.57
C ALA A 405 -11.15 0.28 9.00
N ASN A 406 -11.72 -0.51 8.09
CA ASN A 406 -11.04 -1.65 7.46
C ASN A 406 -10.32 -1.27 6.17
N ALA A 407 -10.64 -0.13 5.55
CA ALA A 407 -10.11 0.27 4.25
C ALA A 407 -8.59 0.45 4.25
N LEU A 408 -8.02 0.95 5.35
CA LEU A 408 -6.58 1.21 5.46
C LEU A 408 -5.74 -0.04 5.75
N GLN A 409 -6.35 -1.19 6.08
CA GLN A 409 -5.61 -2.40 6.43
C GLN A 409 -4.75 -2.91 5.26
N LYS A 410 -5.32 -2.97 4.05
CA LYS A 410 -4.60 -3.45 2.85
C LYS A 410 -3.46 -2.50 2.44
N PRO A 411 -3.68 -1.17 2.29
CA PRO A 411 -2.58 -0.25 1.99
C PRO A 411 -1.52 -0.18 3.09
N LYS A 412 -1.88 -0.36 4.38
CA LYS A 412 -0.88 -0.53 5.45
C LYS A 412 -0.05 -1.80 5.28
N ARG A 413 -0.66 -2.92 4.87
CA ARG A 413 0.08 -4.15 4.54
C ARG A 413 0.99 -3.96 3.33
N PHE A 414 0.55 -3.19 2.33
CA PHE A 414 1.39 -2.83 1.19
C PHE A 414 2.66 -2.11 1.68
N PHE A 415 2.51 -0.99 2.37
CA PHE A 415 3.64 -0.20 2.85
C PHE A 415 4.47 -0.94 3.92
N GLY A 416 3.82 -1.70 4.79
CA GLY A 416 4.45 -2.54 5.82
C GLY A 416 5.19 -3.76 5.28
N ALA A 417 5.05 -4.09 4.00
CA ALA A 417 5.83 -5.16 3.37
C ALA A 417 7.32 -4.80 3.24
N ALA A 418 7.66 -3.51 3.16
CA ALA A 418 9.04 -3.07 3.07
C ALA A 418 9.85 -3.53 4.29
N ARG A 419 10.94 -4.27 4.02
CA ARG A 419 11.85 -4.82 5.01
C ARG A 419 13.17 -5.23 4.39
N ASN A 420 14.23 -5.17 5.16
CA ASN A 420 15.47 -5.88 4.87
C ASN A 420 15.35 -7.30 5.40
N ILE A 421 16.00 -8.28 4.77
CA ILE A 421 15.84 -9.71 5.05
C ILE A 421 17.19 -10.32 5.41
N GLU A 422 17.18 -11.13 6.46
CA GLU A 422 18.34 -11.92 6.84
C GLU A 422 18.65 -12.96 5.77
N GLY A 423 19.90 -13.01 5.32
CA GLY A 423 20.35 -13.98 4.31
C GLY A 423 20.20 -13.53 2.86
N GLY A 424 19.71 -12.32 2.61
CA GLY A 424 19.70 -11.70 1.28
C GLY A 424 18.33 -11.25 0.77
N GLY A 425 18.40 -10.25 -0.10
CA GLY A 425 17.24 -9.57 -0.65
C GLY A 425 16.62 -8.53 0.28
N SER A 426 16.06 -7.51 -0.31
CA SER A 426 15.33 -6.47 0.41
C SER A 426 14.15 -5.95 -0.39
N LEU A 427 13.14 -5.47 0.31
CA LEU A 427 12.04 -4.72 -0.29
C LEU A 427 12.01 -3.32 0.31
N THR A 428 12.32 -2.32 -0.48
CA THR A 428 12.28 -0.90 -0.11
C THR A 428 11.04 -0.25 -0.73
N ILE A 429 10.30 0.54 0.04
CA ILE A 429 9.14 1.27 -0.48
C ILE A 429 9.29 2.74 -0.09
N LEU A 430 9.42 3.60 -1.12
CA LEU A 430 9.40 5.05 -0.99
C LEU A 430 8.07 5.56 -1.53
N ALA A 431 7.18 5.99 -0.64
CA ALA A 431 5.83 6.39 -1.01
C ALA A 431 5.62 7.88 -0.79
N THR A 432 4.96 8.55 -1.74
CA THR A 432 4.57 9.94 -1.53
C THR A 432 3.25 10.00 -0.77
N ALA A 433 3.20 10.85 0.25
CA ALA A 433 2.01 11.16 1.02
C ALA A 433 1.61 12.61 0.80
N LEU A 434 0.35 12.85 0.47
CA LEU A 434 -0.18 14.19 0.24
C LEU A 434 -0.76 14.75 1.54
N ILE A 435 -0.34 15.95 1.90
CA ILE A 435 -0.85 16.73 3.05
C ILE A 435 -1.36 18.10 2.61
N ASP A 436 -2.12 18.77 3.48
CA ASP A 436 -2.68 20.11 3.24
C ASP A 436 -3.44 20.23 1.92
N THR A 437 -4.15 19.19 1.54
CA THR A 437 -5.02 19.17 0.36
C THR A 437 -6.39 19.81 0.61
N GLY A 438 -6.70 20.13 1.86
CA GLY A 438 -8.03 20.56 2.32
C GLY A 438 -9.00 19.40 2.56
N SER A 439 -8.55 18.16 2.44
CA SER A 439 -9.34 16.94 2.69
C SER A 439 -8.98 16.32 4.03
N LYS A 440 -9.94 16.22 4.95
CA LYS A 440 -9.76 15.51 6.23
C LYS A 440 -9.45 14.02 6.06
N MET A 441 -9.83 13.44 4.92
CA MET A 441 -9.49 12.06 4.60
C MET A 441 -7.97 11.90 4.46
N ASP A 442 -7.29 12.83 3.79
CA ASP A 442 -5.85 12.75 3.57
C ASP A 442 -5.07 12.93 4.86
N GLU A 443 -5.55 13.79 5.77
CA GLU A 443 -4.97 13.96 7.11
C GLU A 443 -5.00 12.64 7.90
N VAL A 444 -6.16 11.96 7.92
CA VAL A 444 -6.30 10.66 8.58
C VAL A 444 -5.42 9.60 7.94
N ILE A 445 -5.38 9.56 6.61
CA ILE A 445 -4.52 8.63 5.87
C ILE A 445 -3.06 8.88 6.23
N PHE A 446 -2.60 10.13 6.21
CA PHE A 446 -1.23 10.48 6.55
C PHE A 446 -0.84 10.04 7.96
N GLU A 447 -1.65 10.36 8.98
CA GLU A 447 -1.37 9.99 10.38
C GLU A 447 -1.26 8.47 10.55
N GLU A 448 -2.10 7.70 9.85
CA GLU A 448 -2.09 6.25 9.89
C GLU A 448 -0.83 5.64 9.24
N PHE A 449 -0.25 6.28 8.20
CA PHE A 449 0.98 5.83 7.57
C PHE A 449 2.24 6.35 8.25
N LYS A 450 2.22 7.54 8.87
CA LYS A 450 3.33 8.11 9.63
C LYS A 450 3.81 7.15 10.72
N GLY A 451 2.88 6.49 11.42
CA GLY A 451 3.19 5.47 12.42
C GLY A 451 3.85 4.19 11.86
N THR A 452 3.63 3.89 10.55
CA THR A 452 4.14 2.69 9.89
C THR A 452 5.53 2.91 9.28
N GLY A 453 5.83 4.14 8.84
CA GLY A 453 7.10 4.52 8.24
C GLY A 453 8.27 4.51 9.23
N ASN A 454 9.48 4.35 8.70
CA ASN A 454 10.75 4.48 9.44
C ASN A 454 11.68 5.54 8.84
N MET A 455 11.23 6.26 7.82
CA MET A 455 11.90 7.43 7.23
C MET A 455 10.83 8.41 6.77
N GLU A 456 11.03 9.68 7.06
CA GLU A 456 10.15 10.77 6.66
C GLU A 456 10.98 11.89 6.03
N MET A 457 10.55 12.35 4.86
CA MET A 457 11.10 13.49 4.17
C MET A 457 9.98 14.46 3.87
N GLN A 458 9.98 15.60 4.53
CA GLN A 458 8.89 16.57 4.42
C GLN A 458 9.27 17.71 3.49
N LEU A 459 8.39 17.98 2.51
CA LEU A 459 8.50 19.14 1.61
C LEU A 459 7.62 20.29 2.12
N ASP A 460 8.16 21.48 2.12
CA ASP A 460 7.47 22.70 2.59
C ASP A 460 7.15 23.64 1.43
N ARG A 461 5.85 24.00 1.31
CA ARG A 461 5.36 24.95 0.30
C ARG A 461 5.95 26.36 0.47
N ARG A 462 6.27 26.78 1.71
CA ARG A 462 6.86 28.11 1.98
C ARG A 462 8.24 28.23 1.32
N ILE A 463 9.04 27.15 1.39
CA ILE A 463 10.34 27.06 0.71
C ILE A 463 10.15 27.06 -0.81
N ALA A 464 9.22 26.25 -1.33
CA ALA A 464 8.92 26.17 -2.76
C ALA A 464 8.39 27.50 -3.33
N ASN A 465 7.58 28.26 -2.59
CA ASN A 465 7.07 29.56 -3.00
C ASN A 465 8.19 30.60 -3.17
N ARG A 466 9.30 30.47 -2.43
CA ARG A 466 10.52 31.28 -2.60
C ARG A 466 11.43 30.78 -3.72
N ARG A 467 11.01 29.73 -4.48
CA ARG A 467 11.80 29.12 -5.55
C ARG A 467 13.14 28.51 -5.08
N ILE A 468 13.19 28.08 -3.82
CA ILE A 468 14.33 27.37 -3.26
C ILE A 468 14.11 25.88 -3.51
N TRP A 469 15.03 25.23 -4.20
CA TRP A 469 14.98 23.81 -4.54
C TRP A 469 16.26 23.10 -4.09
N PRO A 470 16.14 21.89 -3.49
CA PRO A 470 14.92 21.18 -3.12
C PRO A 470 14.18 21.91 -1.98
N ALA A 471 12.84 21.75 -1.93
CA ALA A 471 12.01 22.40 -0.92
C ALA A 471 11.84 21.50 0.34
N ILE A 472 12.94 20.95 0.84
CA ILE A 472 12.95 20.00 1.98
C ILE A 472 12.94 20.77 3.29
N ASN A 473 12.05 20.40 4.20
CA ASN A 473 12.10 20.83 5.59
C ASN A 473 13.09 19.92 6.36
N LEU A 474 14.28 20.44 6.61
CA LEU A 474 15.40 19.71 7.21
C LEU A 474 15.14 19.31 8.67
N ILE A 475 14.31 20.11 9.36
CA ILE A 475 14.03 19.92 10.80
C ILE A 475 13.06 18.73 11.00
N GLU A 476 12.06 18.64 10.15
CA GLU A 476 11.02 17.61 10.22
C GLU A 476 11.37 16.33 9.44
N SER A 477 12.50 16.33 8.73
CA SER A 477 12.95 15.17 7.95
C SER A 477 13.97 14.33 8.71
N GLY A 478 13.88 13.00 8.58
CA GLY A 478 14.83 12.10 9.24
C GLY A 478 14.54 10.63 9.01
N THR A 479 15.51 9.79 9.38
CA THR A 479 15.43 8.33 9.30
C THR A 479 15.59 7.73 10.70
N ARG A 480 14.70 6.79 11.06
CA ARG A 480 14.84 6.03 12.31
C ARG A 480 16.03 5.08 12.19
N LYS A 481 16.85 4.99 13.25
CA LYS A 481 18.05 4.16 13.25
C LYS A 481 19.07 4.58 12.18
N GLU A 482 19.22 5.89 11.98
CA GLU A 482 20.24 6.44 11.08
C GLU A 482 21.67 6.03 11.49
N ASP A 483 21.86 5.65 12.74
CA ASP A 483 23.08 5.09 13.29
C ASP A 483 23.54 3.78 12.63
N LEU A 484 22.61 3.03 12.01
CA LEU A 484 22.93 1.84 11.23
C LEU A 484 23.35 2.14 9.79
N LEU A 485 23.04 3.35 9.29
CA LEU A 485 23.24 3.75 7.91
C LEU A 485 24.36 4.77 7.71
N LEU A 486 24.71 5.52 8.76
CA LEU A 486 25.75 6.55 8.72
C LEU A 486 26.95 6.12 9.57
N ALA A 487 28.15 6.45 9.09
CA ALA A 487 29.38 6.25 9.87
C ALA A 487 29.35 7.11 11.14
N PRO A 488 29.96 6.67 12.26
CA PRO A 488 29.87 7.36 13.55
C PRO A 488 30.34 8.81 13.53
N ASP A 489 31.38 9.13 12.74
CA ASP A 489 31.91 10.48 12.55
C ASP A 489 30.94 11.37 11.76
N VAL A 490 30.29 10.85 10.74
CA VAL A 490 29.24 11.53 9.98
C VAL A 490 28.05 11.80 10.89
N LEU A 491 27.60 10.79 11.64
CA LEU A 491 26.47 10.90 12.58
C LEU A 491 26.69 11.99 13.62
N GLN A 492 27.89 12.06 14.23
CA GLN A 492 28.20 13.08 15.21
C GLN A 492 28.15 14.50 14.61
N ARG A 493 28.68 14.69 13.39
CA ARG A 493 28.62 15.98 12.68
C ARG A 493 27.19 16.35 12.31
N MET A 494 26.39 15.37 11.89
CA MET A 494 24.98 15.59 11.58
C MET A 494 24.15 15.99 12.81
N TRP A 495 24.46 15.47 13.99
CA TRP A 495 23.80 15.91 15.23
C TRP A 495 24.13 17.38 15.57
N ILE A 496 25.39 17.78 15.40
CA ILE A 496 25.80 19.18 15.57
C ILE A 496 25.06 20.07 14.56
N MET A 497 25.02 19.65 13.29
CA MET A 497 24.34 20.39 12.22
C MET A 497 22.85 20.53 12.51
N ARG A 498 22.16 19.43 12.87
CA ARG A 498 20.73 19.45 13.22
C ARG A 498 20.45 20.39 14.40
N LYS A 499 21.30 20.39 15.42
CA LYS A 499 21.18 21.30 16.56
C LYS A 499 21.32 22.77 16.11
N TYR A 500 22.29 23.06 15.24
CA TYR A 500 22.48 24.40 14.70
C TYR A 500 21.30 24.89 13.83
N LEU A 501 20.77 24.00 12.99
CA LEU A 501 19.62 24.31 12.14
C LEU A 501 18.29 24.41 12.88
N ALA A 502 18.17 23.81 14.06
CA ALA A 502 16.92 23.81 14.86
C ALA A 502 16.51 25.22 15.33
N ASP A 503 17.48 26.13 15.49
CA ASP A 503 17.24 27.52 15.88
C ASP A 503 16.83 28.42 14.69
N MET A 504 16.86 27.89 13.46
CA MET A 504 16.55 28.61 12.23
C MET A 504 15.11 28.32 11.76
N THR A 505 14.56 29.25 10.98
CA THR A 505 13.34 28.94 10.22
C THR A 505 13.65 27.92 9.13
N PRO A 506 12.68 27.06 8.70
CA PRO A 506 12.91 26.09 7.62
C PRO A 506 13.46 26.69 6.32
N ILE A 507 13.11 27.93 6.05
CA ILE A 507 13.60 28.66 4.85
C ILE A 507 15.07 29.02 5.01
N GLU A 508 15.44 29.66 6.11
CA GLU A 508 16.82 30.04 6.43
C GLU A 508 17.74 28.83 6.49
N ALA A 509 17.28 27.75 7.14
CA ALA A 509 18.02 26.50 7.21
C ALA A 509 18.32 25.93 5.83
N MET A 510 17.33 25.94 4.93
CA MET A 510 17.50 25.42 3.57
C MET A 510 18.38 26.31 2.70
N GLU A 511 18.27 27.65 2.79
CA GLU A 511 19.13 28.60 2.09
C GLU A 511 20.58 28.46 2.55
N PHE A 512 20.81 28.45 3.86
CA PHE A 512 22.14 28.25 4.45
C PHE A 512 22.79 26.95 3.97
N LEU A 513 22.07 25.82 4.11
CA LEU A 513 22.62 24.53 3.70
C LEU A 513 22.92 24.48 2.19
N LYS A 514 22.02 24.96 1.37
CA LYS A 514 22.18 24.99 -0.09
C LYS A 514 23.38 25.82 -0.53
N GLU A 515 23.60 26.99 0.09
CA GLU A 515 24.75 27.84 -0.21
C GLU A 515 26.07 27.14 0.13
N ARG A 516 26.15 26.53 1.32
CA ARG A 516 27.34 25.79 1.78
C ARG A 516 27.63 24.56 0.93
N MET A 517 26.58 23.76 0.59
CA MET A 517 26.76 22.59 -0.26
C MET A 517 27.17 22.92 -1.69
N ARG A 518 26.80 24.08 -2.24
CA ARG A 518 27.23 24.50 -3.56
C ARG A 518 28.74 24.85 -3.64
N GLN A 519 29.32 25.22 -2.50
CA GLN A 519 30.76 25.56 -2.39
C GLN A 519 31.62 24.29 -2.27
N THR A 520 31.03 23.12 -2.11
CA THR A 520 31.71 21.85 -1.90
C THR A 520 31.36 20.82 -2.97
N LYS A 521 32.30 19.97 -3.32
CA LYS A 521 32.16 18.97 -4.37
C LYS A 521 31.26 17.80 -3.95
N ASP A 522 31.46 17.32 -2.75
CA ASP A 522 30.78 16.16 -2.18
C ASP A 522 30.43 16.32 -0.70
N ASN A 523 29.76 15.33 -0.12
CA ASN A 523 29.33 15.36 1.28
C ASN A 523 30.51 15.23 2.25
N ALA A 524 31.59 14.56 1.87
CA ALA A 524 32.78 14.44 2.70
C ALA A 524 33.49 15.79 2.86
N GLU A 525 33.69 16.51 1.75
CA GLU A 525 34.25 17.87 1.77
C GLU A 525 33.35 18.84 2.55
N PHE A 526 32.01 18.74 2.35
CA PHE A 526 31.06 19.55 3.10
C PHE A 526 31.19 19.33 4.62
N LEU A 527 31.22 18.08 5.07
CA LEU A 527 31.36 17.76 6.49
C LEU A 527 32.71 18.19 7.08
N ILE A 528 33.80 18.16 6.28
CA ILE A 528 35.11 18.66 6.71
C ILE A 528 35.08 20.18 6.86
N SER A 529 34.43 20.89 5.93
CA SER A 529 34.33 22.36 5.96
C SER A 529 33.55 22.92 7.16
N MET A 530 32.80 22.08 7.86
CA MET A 530 32.08 22.47 9.10
C MET A 530 33.01 22.76 10.28
N ASN A 531 34.28 22.35 10.22
CA ASN A 531 35.26 22.55 11.30
C ASN A 531 36.11 23.79 11.09
N GLY A 532 35.86 24.60 10.04
CA GLY A 532 36.58 25.79 9.68
C GLY A 532 35.87 27.08 10.07
#